data_a53304d175fa01559feb008245a33b13
#
_entry.id   a53304d175fa01559feb008245a33b13
#
_cell.length_a   1.000
_cell.length_b   1.000
_cell.length_c   1.000
_cell.angle_alpha   90.00
_cell.angle_beta   90.00
_cell.angle_gamma   90.00
#
_symmetry.space_group_name_H-M   'P 1'
#
loop_
_entity.id
_entity.type
_entity.pdbx_description
1 polymer ?
#
loop_
_entity_poly.entity_id
_entity_poly.type
_entity_poly.pdbx_seq_one_letter_code
_entity_poly.pdbx_strand_id
1 'polypeptide(L)'
;MFSIEHEFDSTVVTLVDEGAAPLGEDVVIHMFEECVTIEQYDPRTDSMQKITLSTAQVQDLTAALDLPEGVYMLKRDPDKT
;
A
#
# COMPACT_ATOMS: atom_id res chain seq x y z
N MET A 1 -3.78 3.51 10.14
CA MET A 1 -4.73 4.56 9.73
C MET A 1 -4.53 4.92 8.28
N PHE A 2 -5.58 5.27 7.60
CA PHE A 2 -5.43 5.67 6.20
C PHE A 2 -6.45 6.76 5.88
N SER A 3 -6.20 7.47 4.81
CA SER A 3 -7.13 8.48 4.32
C SER A 3 -7.29 8.31 2.82
N ILE A 4 -8.41 8.77 2.30
CA ILE A 4 -8.70 8.66 0.89
C ILE A 4 -9.17 10.02 0.41
N GLU A 5 -8.60 10.47 -0.70
CA GLU A 5 -9.02 11.72 -1.32
C GLU A 5 -9.33 11.45 -2.77
N HIS A 6 -10.45 11.97 -3.24
CA HIS A 6 -10.83 11.81 -4.63
C HIS A 6 -10.49 13.09 -5.37
N GLU A 7 -9.67 12.94 -6.40
CA GLU A 7 -9.29 14.06 -7.22
C GLU A 7 -9.92 13.91 -8.60
N PHE A 8 -9.71 14.88 -9.45
CA PHE A 8 -10.42 14.91 -10.69
C PHE A 8 -10.22 13.66 -11.53
N ASP A 9 -9.01 13.18 -11.62
CA ASP A 9 -8.71 12.04 -12.45
C ASP A 9 -8.06 10.89 -11.70
N SER A 10 -8.08 10.91 -10.38
CA SER A 10 -7.46 9.85 -9.62
C SER A 10 -8.00 9.82 -8.21
N THR A 11 -7.70 8.76 -7.50
CA THR A 11 -7.99 8.66 -6.08
C THR A 11 -6.67 8.47 -5.37
N VAL A 12 -6.46 9.21 -4.29
CA VAL A 12 -5.22 9.16 -3.55
C VAL A 12 -5.50 8.56 -2.19
N VAL A 13 -4.79 7.49 -1.86
CA VAL A 13 -4.92 6.85 -0.56
C VAL A 13 -3.58 7.00 0.15
N THR A 14 -3.61 7.48 1.37
CA THR A 14 -2.39 7.60 2.17
C THR A 14 -2.49 6.62 3.32
N LEU A 15 -1.50 5.75 3.42
CA LEU A 15 -1.42 4.78 4.50
C LEU A 15 -0.40 5.30 5.49
N VAL A 16 -0.88 5.63 6.68
CA VAL A 16 -0.03 6.24 7.71
C VAL A 16 0.45 5.16 8.64
N ASP A 17 1.77 5.04 8.76
CA ASP A 17 2.34 4.07 9.67
C ASP A 17 2.68 4.79 10.96
N GLU A 18 2.09 4.37 12.03
CA GLU A 18 2.33 5.01 13.30
C GLU A 18 3.42 4.31 14.09
N GLY A 19 4.15 3.41 13.46
CA GLY A 19 5.22 2.71 14.13
C GLY A 19 6.50 3.51 14.17
N ALA A 20 7.51 2.92 14.75
CA ALA A 20 8.79 3.57 14.87
C ALA A 20 9.62 3.34 13.62
N ALA A 21 10.60 4.21 13.42
CA ALA A 21 11.52 4.05 12.33
C ALA A 21 12.18 2.68 12.41
N PRO A 22 12.56 2.11 11.29
CA PRO A 22 12.59 2.70 9.97
C PRO A 22 11.31 2.52 9.17
N LEU A 23 10.30 1.97 9.75
CA LEU A 23 9.09 1.69 9.02
C LEU A 23 8.02 2.77 9.24
N GLY A 24 8.40 3.93 9.53
CA GLY A 24 7.42 4.96 9.85
C GLY A 24 7.00 5.87 8.71
N GLU A 25 7.46 5.58 7.48
CA GLU A 25 7.13 6.49 6.39
C GLU A 25 5.78 6.15 5.81
N ASP A 26 5.02 7.19 5.48
CA ASP A 26 3.71 6.99 4.88
C ASP A 26 3.83 6.44 3.48
N VAL A 27 2.85 5.66 3.09
CA VAL A 27 2.78 5.12 1.75
C VAL A 27 1.63 5.82 1.04
N VAL A 28 1.89 6.38 -0.12
CA VAL A 28 0.88 7.10 -0.89
C VAL A 28 0.56 6.29 -2.15
N ILE A 29 -0.70 6.01 -2.35
CA ILE A 29 -1.16 5.23 -3.48
C ILE A 29 -2.01 6.12 -4.35
N HIS A 30 -1.62 6.27 -5.61
CA HIS A 30 -2.40 7.02 -6.57
C HIS A 30 -3.09 6.03 -7.49
N MET A 31 -4.42 6.02 -7.48
CA MET A 31 -5.17 5.09 -8.29
C MET A 31 -5.73 5.81 -9.48
N PHE A 32 -5.22 5.50 -10.65
CA PHE A 32 -5.69 6.07 -11.90
C PHE A 32 -6.56 5.04 -12.62
N GLU A 33 -7.15 5.43 -13.71
CA GLU A 33 -8.03 4.55 -14.41
C GLU A 33 -7.31 3.33 -14.97
N GLU A 34 -6.09 3.49 -15.37
CA GLU A 34 -5.37 2.41 -16.01
C GLU A 34 -4.25 1.81 -15.20
N CYS A 35 -3.87 2.44 -14.13
CA CYS A 35 -2.76 1.93 -13.33
C CYS A 35 -2.81 2.50 -11.92
N VAL A 36 -1.97 1.94 -11.07
CA VAL A 36 -1.86 2.39 -9.69
C VAL A 36 -0.38 2.61 -9.41
N THR A 37 -0.03 3.72 -8.80
CA THR A 37 1.35 3.93 -8.38
C THR A 37 1.40 3.95 -6.86
N ILE A 38 2.48 3.40 -6.31
CA ILE A 38 2.68 3.34 -4.86
C ILE A 38 4.02 3.99 -4.57
N GLU A 39 4.02 4.98 -3.68
CA GLU A 39 5.21 5.75 -3.40
C GLU A 39 5.51 5.76 -1.91
N GLN A 40 6.75 5.69 -1.56
CA GLN A 40 7.17 5.80 -0.17
C GLN A 40 8.56 6.44 -0.15
N TYR A 41 8.76 7.37 0.77
CA TYR A 41 10.06 8.04 0.90
C TYR A 41 11.01 7.08 1.60
N ASP A 42 12.23 6.98 1.10
CA ASP A 42 13.25 6.15 1.71
C ASP A 42 14.29 7.08 2.32
N PRO A 43 14.29 7.26 3.63
CA PRO A 43 15.23 8.18 4.26
C PRO A 43 16.69 7.73 4.15
N ARG A 44 16.92 6.45 3.91
CA ARG A 44 18.29 5.98 3.81
C ARG A 44 18.96 6.48 2.55
N THR A 45 18.19 6.67 1.48
CA THR A 45 18.73 7.15 0.23
C THR A 45 18.25 8.55 -0.09
N ASP A 46 17.40 9.12 0.76
CA ASP A 46 16.86 10.46 0.57
C ASP A 46 16.18 10.53 -0.80
N SER A 47 15.41 9.53 -1.14
CA SER A 47 14.72 9.52 -2.41
C SER A 47 13.38 8.85 -2.26
N MET A 48 12.48 9.14 -3.21
CA MET A 48 11.16 8.55 -3.21
C MET A 48 11.21 7.28 -4.00
N GLN A 49 10.74 6.19 -3.40
CA GLN A 49 10.63 4.92 -4.09
C GLN A 49 9.24 4.83 -4.70
N LYS A 50 9.15 4.42 -5.93
CA LYS A 50 7.88 4.38 -6.60
C LYS A 50 7.78 3.14 -7.47
N ILE A 51 6.65 2.47 -7.42
CA ILE A 51 6.39 1.36 -8.31
C ILE A 51 5.04 1.60 -8.97
N THR A 52 4.88 1.05 -10.14
CA THR A 52 3.65 1.18 -10.89
C THR A 52 3.08 -0.21 -11.13
N LEU A 53 1.82 -0.39 -10.81
CA LEU A 53 1.14 -1.65 -10.99
C LEU A 53 0.00 -1.46 -11.98
N SER A 54 -0.23 -2.48 -12.80
CA SER A 54 -1.42 -2.44 -13.66
C SER A 54 -2.63 -2.76 -12.80
N THR A 55 -3.81 -2.47 -13.29
CA THR A 55 -5.01 -2.79 -12.52
C THR A 55 -5.15 -4.30 -12.35
N ALA A 56 -4.69 -5.10 -13.32
CA ALA A 56 -4.72 -6.54 -13.16
C ALA A 56 -3.79 -6.98 -12.02
N GLN A 57 -2.63 -6.35 -11.90
CA GLN A 57 -1.72 -6.69 -10.81
C GLN A 57 -2.31 -6.32 -9.47
N VAL A 58 -3.03 -5.22 -9.40
CA VAL A 58 -3.67 -4.82 -8.15
C VAL A 58 -4.76 -5.80 -7.78
N GLN A 59 -5.53 -6.27 -8.76
CA GLN A 59 -6.58 -7.25 -8.49
C GLN A 59 -5.96 -8.54 -7.99
N ASP A 60 -4.85 -8.96 -8.59
CA ASP A 60 -4.18 -10.18 -8.15
C ASP A 60 -3.60 -10.01 -6.74
N LEU A 61 -3.06 -8.86 -6.45
CA LEU A 61 -2.53 -8.60 -5.12
C LEU A 61 -3.64 -8.67 -4.09
N THR A 62 -4.77 -8.07 -4.37
CA THR A 62 -5.90 -8.08 -3.46
C THR A 62 -6.35 -9.52 -3.21
N ALA A 63 -6.44 -10.31 -4.29
CA ALA A 63 -6.86 -11.70 -4.14
C ALA A 63 -5.84 -12.50 -3.34
N ALA A 64 -4.57 -12.26 -3.58
CA ALA A 64 -3.53 -12.99 -2.87
C ALA A 64 -3.55 -12.69 -1.38
N LEU A 65 -3.76 -11.43 -1.03
CA LEU A 65 -3.76 -11.06 0.37
C LEU A 65 -4.99 -11.57 1.10
N ASP A 66 -6.03 -11.96 0.36
CA ASP A 66 -7.24 -12.39 0.97
C ASP A 66 -7.37 -13.90 1.06
N LEU A 67 -6.35 -14.65 0.67
CA LEU A 67 -6.42 -16.09 0.73
C LEU A 67 -6.31 -16.55 2.18
N PRO A 68 -7.09 -17.54 2.53
CA PRO A 68 -7.13 -17.97 3.92
C PRO A 68 -5.99 -18.87 4.36
N GLU A 69 -5.19 -19.36 3.48
CA GLU A 69 -4.14 -20.25 3.90
C GLU A 69 -2.79 -19.73 3.54
N GLY A 70 -1.79 -20.22 4.13
CA GLY A 70 -0.44 -19.88 3.76
C GLY A 70 0.20 -18.92 4.73
N VAL A 71 1.49 -19.00 4.81
CA VAL A 71 2.18 -18.12 5.72
C VAL A 71 2.28 -16.76 5.16
N TYR A 72 1.93 -16.59 3.87
CA TYR A 72 2.01 -15.26 3.34
C TYR A 72 0.79 -14.48 3.73
N MET A 73 -0.22 -15.12 4.36
CA MET A 73 -1.29 -14.35 4.84
C MET A 73 -0.83 -13.37 5.81
N LEU A 74 -1.32 -12.16 5.68
CA LEU A 74 -1.04 -11.20 6.69
C LEU A 74 -1.71 -11.67 7.90
N LYS A 75 -0.98 -11.90 8.96
CA LYS A 75 -1.52 -12.42 10.09
C LYS A 75 -2.15 -11.49 10.81
N ARG A 76 -3.28 -11.49 10.98
CA ARG A 76 -3.84 -10.82 11.88
C ARG A 76 -3.55 -11.57 13.01
N ASP A 77 -2.91 -11.27 13.82
CA ASP A 77 -2.56 -11.96 14.86
C ASP A 77 -3.63 -12.65 15.43
N PRO A 78 -3.59 -13.79 15.42
CA PRO A 78 -4.62 -14.55 15.87
C PRO A 78 -4.89 -14.54 17.21
N ASP A 79 -4.05 -14.22 17.90
CA ASP A 79 -4.26 -14.28 19.16
C ASP A 79 -4.80 -13.34 19.43
N LYS A 80 -4.78 -12.69 18.65
CA LYS A 80 -5.26 -11.81 18.77
C LYS A 80 -5.97 -11.94 17.88
N THR A 81 -6.03 -12.54 17.39
CA THR A 81 -6.65 -12.74 16.49
C THR A 81 -7.34 -12.69 16.58
#